data_e4143407a8dcec07582c15e6f307e82f
#
_entry.id   e4143407a8dcec07582c15e6f307e82f
#
_cell.length_a   1.000
_cell.length_b   1.000
_cell.length_c   1.000
_cell.angle_alpha   90.00
_cell.angle_beta   90.00
_cell.angle_gamma   90.00
#
_symmetry.space_group_name_H-M   'P 1'
#
loop_
_entity.id
_entity.type
_entity.pdbx_description
1 polymer ?
#
loop_
_entity_poly.entity_id
_entity_poly.type
_entity_poly.pdbx_seq_one_letter_code
_entity_poly.pdbx_strand_id
1 'polypeptide(L)'
;MSASFVPAMHDMRARRAHRAAVARTLLDGSLASAPEATTVEWRQLGELPEWCLWPADTRLRLLRVTGALFAAPGMRLWIDGRRIEIARTLIGTATLARVMACPALPIQAPAVPPAGDLQRLFDASGRAVLLGSLDAAWMRGVAGPSLPAADARTAPCPPAIARPLVGQALALIAEIPVEAA
;
A
#
# COMPACT_ATOMS: atom_id res chain seq x y z
N MET A 1 -19.91 26.75 30.08
CA MET A 1 -18.99 26.70 28.92
C MET A 1 -17.85 25.74 29.26
N SER A 2 -18.06 24.42 29.04
CA SER A 2 -17.01 23.40 29.32
C SER A 2 -17.28 22.16 28.47
N ALA A 3 -17.03 22.28 27.20
CA ALA A 3 -17.03 21.13 26.31
C ALA A 3 -15.98 21.38 25.21
N SER A 4 -14.83 20.74 25.30
CA SER A 4 -13.95 20.56 24.15
C SER A 4 -12.56 20.00 24.45
N PHE A 5 -12.29 19.42 25.64
CA PHE A 5 -10.94 18.96 25.99
C PHE A 5 -10.71 17.44 25.79
N VAL A 6 -11.76 16.66 25.60
CA VAL A 6 -11.67 15.19 25.53
C VAL A 6 -11.14 14.66 24.20
N PRO A 7 -11.48 15.22 23.01
CA PRO A 7 -10.97 14.71 21.74
C PRO A 7 -9.45 14.84 21.58
N ALA A 8 -8.87 15.94 22.07
CA ALA A 8 -7.44 16.20 21.95
C ALA A 8 -6.55 15.22 22.73
N MET A 9 -7.03 14.72 23.89
CA MET A 9 -6.26 13.75 24.69
C MET A 9 -6.24 12.35 24.09
N HIS A 10 -7.34 11.90 23.49
CA HIS A 10 -7.39 10.62 22.77
C HIS A 10 -6.45 10.64 21.55
N ASP A 11 -6.44 11.72 20.79
CA ASP A 11 -5.56 11.90 19.64
C ASP A 11 -4.07 11.91 20.05
N MET A 12 -3.70 12.56 21.15
CA MET A 12 -2.32 12.57 21.64
C MET A 12 -1.85 11.18 22.12
N ARG A 13 -2.72 10.37 22.73
CA ARG A 13 -2.38 9.01 23.14
C ARG A 13 -2.18 8.10 21.91
N ALA A 14 -3.07 8.19 20.94
CA ALA A 14 -2.96 7.46 19.70
C ALA A 14 -1.66 7.79 18.94
N ARG A 15 -1.33 9.07 18.83
CA ARG A 15 -0.07 9.53 18.20
C ARG A 15 1.18 9.05 18.95
N ARG A 16 1.15 9.01 20.29
CA ARG A 16 2.26 8.47 21.10
C ARG A 16 2.41 6.95 20.88
N ALA A 17 1.29 6.22 20.91
CA ALA A 17 1.29 4.78 20.66
C ALA A 17 1.81 4.45 19.25
N HIS A 18 1.38 5.19 18.25
CA HIS A 18 1.87 5.06 16.88
C HIS A 18 3.38 5.27 16.80
N ARG A 19 3.91 6.38 17.33
CA ARG A 19 5.36 6.66 17.35
C ARG A 19 6.14 5.57 18.08
N ALA A 20 5.63 5.06 19.20
CA ALA A 20 6.27 3.99 19.94
C ALA A 20 6.28 2.66 19.15
N ALA A 21 5.23 2.39 18.37
CA ALA A 21 5.18 1.23 17.48
C ALA A 21 6.21 1.37 16.34
N VAL A 22 6.28 2.55 15.70
CA VAL A 22 7.28 2.85 14.67
C VAL A 22 8.69 2.70 15.23
N ALA A 23 8.99 3.29 16.40
CA ALA A 23 10.30 3.20 17.03
C ALA A 23 10.69 1.74 17.32
N ARG A 24 9.77 0.91 17.80
CA ARG A 24 10.01 -0.53 18.00
C ARG A 24 10.35 -1.24 16.70
N THR A 25 9.57 -1.02 15.64
CA THR A 25 9.84 -1.59 14.31
C THR A 25 11.23 -1.20 13.79
N LEU A 26 11.68 0.02 14.08
CA LEU A 26 13.01 0.50 13.72
C LEU A 26 14.11 -0.19 14.53
N LEU A 27 13.88 -0.41 15.84
CA LEU A 27 14.84 -1.07 16.74
C LEU A 27 14.93 -2.58 16.51
N ASP A 28 13.82 -3.24 16.13
CA ASP A 28 13.75 -4.68 15.91
C ASP A 28 14.47 -5.18 14.64
N GLY A 29 15.30 -4.34 14.03
CA GLY A 29 16.28 -4.78 13.03
C GLY A 29 15.90 -4.50 11.57
N SER A 30 14.78 -3.86 11.29
CA SER A 30 14.47 -3.41 9.91
C SER A 30 15.46 -2.35 9.40
N LEU A 31 16.22 -1.71 10.29
CA LEU A 31 17.26 -0.71 9.94
C LEU A 31 18.65 -1.31 9.70
N ALA A 32 18.89 -2.57 10.02
CA ALA A 32 20.19 -3.20 9.79
C ALA A 32 20.62 -3.24 8.31
N SER A 33 19.68 -2.96 7.40
CA SER A 33 19.91 -2.92 5.95
C SER A 33 19.82 -1.50 5.35
N ALA A 34 19.66 -0.46 6.17
CA ALA A 34 19.66 0.92 5.65
C ALA A 34 21.10 1.35 5.37
N PRO A 35 21.46 1.64 4.11
CA PRO A 35 22.85 1.91 3.71
C PRO A 35 23.41 3.23 4.26
N GLU A 36 22.61 4.07 4.84
CA GLU A 36 23.03 5.31 5.50
C GLU A 36 22.19 5.52 6.76
N ALA A 37 22.87 5.68 7.90
CA ALA A 37 22.25 6.02 9.18
C ALA A 37 21.60 7.41 9.09
N THR A 38 20.42 7.47 8.50
CA THR A 38 19.61 8.69 8.47
C THR A 38 19.09 8.92 9.87
N THR A 39 19.54 9.99 10.51
CA THR A 39 19.04 10.40 11.83
C THR A 39 17.58 10.77 11.66
N VAL A 40 16.68 9.90 12.09
CA VAL A 40 15.24 10.17 12.05
C VAL A 40 14.83 10.87 13.33
N GLU A 41 14.33 12.08 13.22
CA GLU A 41 13.84 12.83 14.38
C GLU A 41 12.56 12.18 14.94
N TRP A 42 12.37 12.22 16.27
CA TRP A 42 11.19 11.69 16.94
C TRP A 42 9.86 12.21 16.39
N ARG A 43 9.84 13.44 15.89
CA ARG A 43 8.65 14.05 15.28
C ARG A 43 8.26 13.34 13.98
N GLN A 44 9.25 12.99 13.18
CA GLN A 44 9.07 12.36 11.87
C GLN A 44 8.50 10.94 11.99
N LEU A 45 8.71 10.25 13.11
CA LEU A 45 8.12 8.92 13.34
C LEU A 45 6.58 8.92 13.26
N GLY A 46 5.96 10.06 13.57
CA GLY A 46 4.50 10.22 13.46
C GLY A 46 3.98 10.41 12.03
N GLU A 47 4.87 10.60 11.06
CA GLU A 47 4.53 10.80 9.66
C GLU A 47 4.48 9.48 8.87
N LEU A 48 5.02 8.39 9.45
CA LEU A 48 4.94 7.08 8.81
C LEU A 48 3.48 6.63 8.72
N PRO A 49 2.96 6.29 7.54
CA PRO A 49 1.59 5.84 7.40
C PRO A 49 1.30 4.58 8.23
N GLU A 50 0.10 4.50 8.81
CA GLU A 50 -0.32 3.38 9.67
C GLU A 50 -0.22 2.02 8.99
N TRP A 51 -0.48 1.95 7.68
CA TRP A 51 -0.40 0.70 6.93
C TRP A 51 0.99 0.04 6.98
N CYS A 52 2.05 0.82 7.22
CA CYS A 52 3.41 0.26 7.40
C CYS A 52 3.51 -0.64 8.64
N LEU A 53 2.64 -0.43 9.62
CA LEU A 53 2.59 -1.18 10.88
C LEU A 53 1.53 -2.30 10.87
N TRP A 54 0.75 -2.42 9.81
CA TRP A 54 -0.29 -3.44 9.73
C TRP A 54 0.31 -4.87 9.69
N PRO A 55 -0.47 -5.89 10.08
CA PRO A 55 -0.09 -7.29 9.90
C PRO A 55 0.28 -7.60 8.45
N ALA A 56 1.16 -8.58 8.26
CA ALA A 56 1.71 -8.92 6.94
C ALA A 56 0.61 -9.22 5.90
N ASP A 57 -0.43 -9.96 6.29
CA ASP A 57 -1.54 -10.32 5.40
C ASP A 57 -2.35 -9.09 4.97
N THR A 58 -2.62 -8.17 5.90
CA THR A 58 -3.33 -6.93 5.60
C THR A 58 -2.50 -6.02 4.68
N ARG A 59 -1.18 -5.96 4.90
CA ARG A 59 -0.26 -5.24 4.01
C ARG A 59 -0.19 -5.86 2.62
N LEU A 60 -0.15 -7.20 2.54
CA LEU A 60 -0.17 -7.91 1.26
C LEU A 60 -1.47 -7.65 0.48
N ARG A 61 -2.60 -7.62 1.20
CA ARG A 61 -3.89 -7.25 0.60
C ARG A 61 -3.84 -5.81 0.06
N LEU A 62 -3.36 -4.85 0.85
CA LEU A 62 -3.20 -3.46 0.40
C LEU A 62 -2.30 -3.37 -0.84
N LEU A 63 -1.18 -4.06 -0.83
CA LEU A 63 -0.25 -4.12 -1.95
C LEU A 63 -0.97 -4.58 -3.23
N ARG A 64 -1.68 -5.70 -3.18
CA ARG A 64 -2.35 -6.30 -4.34
C ARG A 64 -3.51 -5.46 -4.85
N VAL A 65 -4.32 -4.90 -3.94
CA VAL A 65 -5.40 -3.97 -4.31
C VAL A 65 -4.84 -2.71 -4.98
N THR A 66 -3.77 -2.15 -4.43
CA THR A 66 -3.08 -0.99 -5.02
C THR A 66 -2.52 -1.32 -6.41
N GLY A 67 -1.89 -2.48 -6.57
CA GLY A 67 -1.39 -2.96 -7.87
C GLY A 67 -2.50 -3.19 -8.89
N ALA A 68 -3.63 -3.74 -8.46
CA ALA A 68 -4.81 -3.92 -9.31
C ALA A 68 -5.42 -2.59 -9.75
N LEU A 69 -5.52 -1.59 -8.85
CA LEU A 69 -5.98 -0.23 -9.19
C LEU A 69 -5.06 0.41 -10.24
N PHE A 70 -3.74 0.25 -10.08
CA PHE A 70 -2.77 0.74 -11.06
C PHE A 70 -2.91 0.05 -12.43
N ALA A 71 -3.19 -1.25 -12.44
CA ALA A 71 -3.41 -2.04 -13.65
C ALA A 71 -4.83 -1.91 -14.23
N ALA A 72 -5.79 -1.35 -13.50
CA ALA A 72 -7.22 -1.33 -13.86
C ALA A 72 -7.52 -0.80 -15.27
N PRO A 73 -6.84 0.25 -15.80
CA PRO A 73 -7.09 0.69 -17.18
C PRO A 73 -6.83 -0.41 -18.21
N GLY A 74 -5.74 -1.19 -18.03
CA GLY A 74 -5.44 -2.36 -18.88
C GLY A 74 -6.37 -3.54 -18.63
N MET A 75 -6.73 -3.79 -17.35
CA MET A 75 -7.62 -4.90 -16.98
C MET A 75 -9.00 -4.80 -17.61
N ARG A 76 -9.52 -3.60 -17.83
CA ARG A 76 -10.81 -3.37 -18.49
C ARG A 76 -10.85 -3.84 -19.94
N LEU A 77 -9.69 -4.01 -20.56
CA LEU A 77 -9.55 -4.51 -21.92
C LEU A 77 -9.37 -6.04 -21.98
N TRP A 78 -9.31 -6.71 -20.82
CA TRP A 78 -9.15 -8.15 -20.79
C TRP A 78 -10.42 -8.88 -21.23
N ILE A 79 -10.25 -9.72 -22.26
CA ILE A 79 -11.31 -10.62 -22.75
C ILE A 79 -11.08 -12.02 -22.17
N ASP A 80 -9.90 -12.29 -21.60
CA ASP A 80 -9.51 -13.60 -21.10
C ASP A 80 -10.08 -13.87 -19.69
N GLY A 81 -11.04 -14.80 -19.64
CA GLY A 81 -11.67 -15.23 -18.39
C GLY A 81 -10.67 -15.80 -17.37
N ARG A 82 -9.58 -16.44 -17.81
CA ARG A 82 -8.55 -16.97 -16.93
C ARG A 82 -7.84 -15.86 -16.13
N ARG A 83 -7.54 -14.72 -16.76
CA ARG A 83 -6.95 -13.58 -16.08
C ARG A 83 -7.90 -13.00 -15.03
N ILE A 84 -9.18 -12.89 -15.37
CA ILE A 84 -10.20 -12.43 -14.43
C ILE A 84 -10.31 -13.37 -13.23
N GLU A 85 -10.24 -14.67 -13.43
CA GLU A 85 -10.31 -15.65 -12.35
C GLU A 85 -9.09 -15.57 -11.42
N ILE A 86 -7.88 -15.43 -11.97
CA ILE A 86 -6.67 -15.21 -11.18
C ILE A 86 -6.79 -13.90 -10.39
N ALA A 87 -7.26 -12.81 -11.01
CA ALA A 87 -7.47 -11.55 -10.30
C ALA A 87 -8.46 -11.70 -9.14
N ARG A 88 -9.56 -12.43 -9.33
CA ARG A 88 -10.52 -12.76 -8.26
C ARG A 88 -9.86 -13.50 -7.09
N THR A 89 -9.05 -14.48 -7.39
CA THR A 89 -8.32 -15.26 -6.36
C THR A 89 -7.34 -14.36 -5.59
N LEU A 90 -6.70 -13.39 -6.25
CA LEU A 90 -5.68 -12.55 -5.63
C LEU A 90 -6.24 -11.44 -4.73
N ILE A 91 -7.37 -10.84 -5.10
CA ILE A 91 -7.93 -9.67 -4.41
C ILE A 91 -9.39 -9.82 -3.97
N GLY A 92 -10.04 -10.93 -4.28
CA GLY A 92 -11.45 -11.21 -3.98
C GLY A 92 -12.41 -10.65 -5.03
N THR A 93 -13.57 -11.31 -5.18
CA THR A 93 -14.58 -10.95 -6.20
C THR A 93 -15.15 -9.56 -5.98
N ALA A 94 -15.54 -9.23 -4.76
CA ALA A 94 -16.11 -7.93 -4.42
C ALA A 94 -15.10 -6.79 -4.64
N THR A 95 -13.86 -6.99 -4.23
CA THR A 95 -12.78 -6.01 -4.44
C THR A 95 -12.50 -5.80 -5.92
N LEU A 96 -12.43 -6.88 -6.72
CA LEU A 96 -12.22 -6.78 -8.16
C LEU A 96 -13.34 -5.98 -8.85
N ALA A 97 -14.60 -6.25 -8.51
CA ALA A 97 -15.73 -5.51 -9.06
C ALA A 97 -15.62 -4.00 -8.76
N ARG A 98 -15.22 -3.64 -7.55
CA ARG A 98 -15.02 -2.24 -7.15
C ARG A 98 -13.83 -1.61 -7.87
N VAL A 99 -12.68 -2.32 -7.98
CA VAL A 99 -11.51 -1.86 -8.74
C VAL A 99 -11.88 -1.58 -10.20
N MET A 100 -12.67 -2.44 -10.82
CA MET A 100 -13.12 -2.26 -12.21
C MET A 100 -14.11 -1.08 -12.37
N ALA A 101 -14.84 -0.75 -11.32
CA ALA A 101 -15.77 0.39 -11.30
C ALA A 101 -15.10 1.73 -10.96
N CYS A 102 -13.89 1.73 -10.37
CA CYS A 102 -13.18 2.96 -10.03
C CYS A 102 -12.90 3.80 -11.29
N PRO A 103 -12.99 5.14 -11.23
CA PRO A 103 -12.58 5.99 -12.33
C PRO A 103 -11.13 5.71 -12.76
N ALA A 104 -10.89 5.67 -14.06
CA ALA A 104 -9.54 5.50 -14.57
C ALA A 104 -8.71 6.76 -14.26
N LEU A 105 -7.60 6.59 -13.57
CA LEU A 105 -6.60 7.64 -13.50
C LEU A 105 -5.91 7.78 -14.87
N PRO A 106 -5.45 8.98 -15.24
CA PRO A 106 -4.75 9.22 -16.50
C PRO A 106 -3.30 8.68 -16.41
N ILE A 107 -3.18 7.37 -16.27
CA ILE A 107 -1.89 6.66 -16.22
C ILE A 107 -1.79 5.72 -17.41
N GLN A 108 -0.58 5.60 -17.93
CA GLN A 108 -0.31 4.59 -18.94
C GLN A 108 -0.40 3.21 -18.28
N ALA A 109 -1.38 2.43 -18.70
CA ALA A 109 -1.53 1.07 -18.20
C ALA A 109 -0.27 0.24 -18.53
N PRO A 110 0.20 -0.58 -17.59
CA PRO A 110 1.27 -1.52 -17.89
C PRO A 110 0.83 -2.48 -18.99
N ALA A 111 1.80 -2.97 -19.75
CA ALA A 111 1.53 -4.00 -20.76
C ALA A 111 0.84 -5.20 -20.12
N VAL A 112 -0.11 -5.79 -20.84
CA VAL A 112 -0.87 -6.93 -20.33
C VAL A 112 0.06 -8.15 -20.25
N PRO A 113 0.34 -8.68 -19.04
CA PRO A 113 1.23 -9.81 -18.87
C PRO A 113 0.52 -11.13 -19.26
N PRO A 114 1.26 -12.22 -19.46
CA PRO A 114 0.71 -13.56 -19.43
C PRO A 114 -0.08 -13.81 -18.13
N ALA A 115 -1.11 -14.67 -18.20
CA ALA A 115 -1.96 -14.94 -17.04
C ALA A 115 -1.16 -15.42 -15.79
N GLY A 116 -0.11 -16.23 -15.99
CA GLY A 116 0.75 -16.72 -14.91
C GLY A 116 1.57 -15.63 -14.19
N ASP A 117 1.75 -14.47 -14.79
CA ASP A 117 2.55 -13.36 -14.23
C ASP A 117 1.69 -12.27 -13.57
N LEU A 118 0.37 -12.47 -13.49
CA LEU A 118 -0.55 -11.46 -12.96
C LEU A 118 -0.30 -11.12 -11.49
N GLN A 119 0.00 -12.13 -10.66
CA GLN A 119 0.38 -11.90 -9.27
C GLN A 119 1.64 -11.04 -9.19
N ARG A 120 2.66 -11.37 -9.97
CA ARG A 120 3.91 -10.58 -10.03
C ARG A 120 3.65 -9.14 -10.47
N LEU A 121 2.77 -8.93 -11.45
CA LEU A 121 2.36 -7.60 -11.86
C LEU A 121 1.73 -6.82 -10.70
N PHE A 122 0.76 -7.41 -9.98
CA PHE A 122 0.10 -6.74 -8.87
C PHE A 122 1.08 -6.45 -7.73
N ASP A 123 1.92 -7.42 -7.37
CA ASP A 123 2.90 -7.27 -6.30
C ASP A 123 3.95 -6.19 -6.65
N ALA A 124 4.49 -6.19 -7.87
CA ALA A 124 5.48 -5.21 -8.32
C ALA A 124 4.89 -3.80 -8.46
N SER A 125 3.74 -3.67 -9.14
CA SER A 125 3.06 -2.38 -9.32
C SER A 125 2.59 -1.80 -7.98
N GLY A 126 2.00 -2.63 -7.12
CA GLY A 126 1.56 -2.23 -5.79
C GLY A 126 2.73 -1.73 -4.94
N ARG A 127 3.87 -2.44 -4.96
CA ARG A 127 5.09 -2.00 -4.28
C ARG A 127 5.59 -0.65 -4.81
N ALA A 128 5.66 -0.48 -6.13
CA ALA A 128 6.09 0.77 -6.74
C ALA A 128 5.21 1.96 -6.33
N VAL A 129 3.89 1.73 -6.28
CA VAL A 129 2.91 2.74 -5.87
C VAL A 129 2.99 3.01 -4.37
N LEU A 130 3.02 1.99 -3.51
CA LEU A 130 3.11 2.16 -2.05
C LEU A 130 4.39 2.92 -1.66
N LEU A 131 5.54 2.51 -2.18
CA LEU A 131 6.81 3.20 -1.91
C LEU A 131 6.87 4.59 -2.54
N GLY A 132 6.26 4.78 -3.71
CA GLY A 132 6.16 6.08 -4.38
C GLY A 132 5.24 7.08 -3.65
N SER A 133 4.33 6.60 -2.80
CA SER A 133 3.48 7.46 -1.98
C SER A 133 4.20 8.05 -0.76
N LEU A 134 5.35 7.48 -0.38
CA LEU A 134 6.14 7.88 0.79
C LEU A 134 7.11 9.02 0.43
N ASP A 135 7.05 10.11 1.19
CA ASP A 135 7.84 11.31 0.91
C ASP A 135 9.33 11.13 1.19
N ALA A 136 9.65 10.57 2.34
CA ALA A 136 11.02 10.48 2.82
C ALA A 136 11.70 9.15 2.46
N ALA A 137 12.99 9.19 2.19
CA ALA A 137 13.79 8.01 1.91
C ALA A 137 13.78 7.00 3.07
N TRP A 138 13.83 7.51 4.32
CA TRP A 138 13.79 6.66 5.51
C TRP A 138 12.48 5.88 5.63
N MET A 139 11.32 6.48 5.26
CA MET A 139 10.03 5.78 5.24
C MET A 139 10.05 4.62 4.25
N ARG A 140 10.62 4.83 3.07
CA ARG A 140 10.80 3.77 2.05
C ARG A 140 11.75 2.68 2.54
N GLY A 141 12.79 3.05 3.27
CA GLY A 141 13.71 2.12 3.92
C GLY A 141 13.01 1.22 4.95
N VAL A 142 12.08 1.77 5.72
CA VAL A 142 11.28 1.03 6.73
C VAL A 142 10.22 0.15 6.06
N ALA A 143 9.48 0.69 5.10
CA ALA A 143 8.38 -0.03 4.46
C ALA A 143 8.87 -1.09 3.46
N GLY A 144 9.97 -0.81 2.77
CA GLY A 144 10.48 -1.65 1.69
C GLY A 144 10.72 -3.11 2.04
N PRO A 145 11.47 -3.42 3.13
CA PRO A 145 11.72 -4.81 3.54
C PRO A 145 10.47 -5.59 3.94
N SER A 146 9.43 -4.89 4.37
CA SER A 146 8.15 -5.50 4.79
C SER A 146 7.20 -5.83 3.65
N LEU A 147 7.54 -5.44 2.43
CA LEU A 147 6.78 -5.73 1.20
C LEU A 147 7.50 -6.81 0.38
N PRO A 148 6.77 -7.66 -0.36
CA PRO A 148 7.36 -8.64 -1.26
C PRO A 148 8.43 -8.03 -2.16
N ALA A 149 9.50 -8.78 -2.42
CA ALA A 149 10.55 -8.33 -3.31
C ALA A 149 9.97 -8.06 -4.71
N ALA A 150 10.34 -6.91 -5.28
CA ALA A 150 10.02 -6.61 -6.68
C ALA A 150 11.28 -6.80 -7.53
N ASP A 151 11.07 -7.08 -8.80
CA ASP A 151 12.16 -7.04 -9.77
C ASP A 151 12.80 -5.63 -9.74
N ALA A 152 14.13 -5.60 -9.73
CA ALA A 152 14.93 -4.37 -9.63
C ALA A 152 14.63 -3.33 -10.75
N ARG A 153 13.81 -3.69 -11.72
CA ARG A 153 13.44 -2.84 -12.87
C ARG A 153 12.18 -2.00 -12.66
N THR A 154 11.44 -2.19 -11.56
CA THR A 154 10.21 -1.44 -11.33
C THR A 154 10.55 -0.06 -10.77
N ALA A 155 10.49 0.96 -11.61
CA ALA A 155 10.69 2.35 -11.20
C ALA A 155 9.62 2.77 -10.18
N PRO A 156 9.96 3.59 -9.17
CA PRO A 156 8.98 4.14 -8.23
C PRO A 156 7.90 4.93 -8.98
N CYS A 157 6.66 4.75 -8.57
CA CYS A 157 5.54 5.54 -9.10
C CYS A 157 5.65 7.00 -8.61
N PRO A 158 5.43 8.01 -9.48
CA PRO A 158 5.44 9.40 -9.05
C PRO A 158 4.42 9.66 -7.92
N PRO A 159 4.75 10.46 -6.88
CA PRO A 159 3.87 10.72 -5.73
C PRO A 159 2.49 11.26 -6.11
N ALA A 160 2.40 12.08 -7.16
CA ALA A 160 1.16 12.63 -7.67
C ALA A 160 0.16 11.56 -8.14
N ILE A 161 0.66 10.41 -8.61
CA ILE A 161 -0.14 9.26 -9.02
C ILE A 161 -0.29 8.29 -7.85
N ALA A 162 0.78 8.07 -7.09
CA ALA A 162 0.82 7.07 -6.04
C ALA A 162 -0.16 7.36 -4.88
N ARG A 163 -0.21 8.60 -4.39
CA ARG A 163 -1.04 8.98 -3.25
C ARG A 163 -2.54 8.79 -3.48
N PRO A 164 -3.13 9.26 -4.59
CA PRO A 164 -4.54 8.98 -4.89
C PRO A 164 -4.85 7.48 -4.96
N LEU A 165 -3.98 6.67 -5.57
CA LEU A 165 -4.17 5.22 -5.66
C LEU A 165 -4.14 4.54 -4.29
N VAL A 166 -3.19 4.92 -3.42
CA VAL A 166 -3.13 4.40 -2.05
C VAL A 166 -4.38 4.80 -1.26
N GLY A 167 -4.83 6.05 -1.39
CA GLY A 167 -6.07 6.50 -0.76
C GLY A 167 -7.29 5.70 -1.20
N GLN A 168 -7.43 5.43 -2.51
CA GLN A 168 -8.49 4.57 -3.03
C GLN A 168 -8.38 3.13 -2.52
N ALA A 169 -7.18 2.56 -2.49
CA ALA A 169 -6.96 1.20 -1.98
C ALA A 169 -7.34 1.07 -0.51
N LEU A 170 -6.96 2.04 0.32
CA LEU A 170 -7.31 2.09 1.73
C LEU A 170 -8.83 2.16 1.94
N ALA A 171 -9.52 3.00 1.18
CA ALA A 171 -10.98 3.10 1.22
C ALA A 171 -11.65 1.77 0.83
N LEU A 172 -11.19 1.11 -0.23
CA LEU A 172 -11.73 -0.19 -0.66
C LEU A 172 -11.53 -1.27 0.40
N ILE A 173 -10.36 -1.30 1.07
CA ILE A 173 -10.09 -2.28 2.12
C ILE A 173 -10.95 -2.05 3.36
N ALA A 174 -11.21 -0.79 3.70
CA ALA A 174 -12.08 -0.45 4.83
C ALA A 174 -13.56 -0.80 4.56
N GLU A 175 -14.02 -0.66 3.32
CA GLU A 175 -15.41 -0.97 2.93
C GLU A 175 -15.69 -2.47 2.79
N ILE A 176 -14.69 -3.25 2.40
CA ILE A 176 -14.84 -4.69 2.09
C ILE A 176 -14.08 -5.49 3.14
N PRO A 177 -14.75 -6.01 4.18
CA PRO A 177 -14.12 -6.90 5.14
C PRO A 177 -13.56 -8.15 4.45
N VAL A 178 -12.56 -8.77 5.07
CA VAL A 178 -12.02 -10.05 4.59
C VAL A 178 -13.17 -11.06 4.67
N GLU A 179 -13.65 -11.52 3.51
CA GLU A 179 -14.52 -12.69 3.50
C GLU A 179 -13.73 -13.83 4.16
N ALA A 180 -14.24 -14.33 5.29
CA ALA A 180 -13.67 -15.52 5.92
C ALA A 180 -13.79 -16.67 4.90
N ALA A 181 -12.63 -17.14 4.42
CA ALA A 181 -12.52 -18.26 3.52
C ALA A 181 -12.82 -19.57 4.26
#